data_5ed64d65b1fd34c9813c4e4f374259e8
#
_entry.id   5ed64d65b1fd34c9813c4e4f374259e8
#
_cell.length_a   1.000
_cell.length_b   1.000
_cell.length_c   1.000
_cell.angle_alpha   90.00
_cell.angle_beta   90.00
_cell.angle_gamma   90.00
#
_symmetry.space_group_name_H-M   'P 1'
#
loop_
_entity.id
_entity.type
_entity.pdbx_description
1 polymer ?
#
loop_
_entity_poly.entity_id
_entity_poly.type
_entity_poly.pdbx_seq_one_letter_code
_entity_poly.pdbx_strand_id
1 'polypeptide(L)'
;AEDEDGLSLPRLAAIDCGVKHNILRELCTRFEVVWCPADMPLEEISRDWAPDALFASNGPGDPAHPGAATDARRTLATAVRQGMPVMGICLGHQLMGLAAGLRTYKLRYGHRGSNQPVMDLDTGRVHITSQNHGFAVEDPVQGMLAPHPSGACSDASDNILGAEFRVRHINSNDGTVEGLDLLDKPAFTIQFHPEACPGPHDASPLFDRFQQIVAEHLGSPEAELVSNEGGP
;
A
#
# COMPACT_ATOMS: atom_id res chain seq x y z
N ALA A 1 10.59 16.46 13.47
CA ALA A 1 11.80 15.70 13.21
C ALA A 1 12.56 16.38 12.07
N GLU A 2 13.87 16.29 12.04
CA GLU A 2 14.73 16.83 10.98
C GLU A 2 15.53 15.67 10.37
N ASP A 3 15.86 15.79 9.09
CA ASP A 3 16.74 14.86 8.39
C ASP A 3 18.23 15.16 8.67
N GLU A 4 19.15 14.44 7.99
CA GLU A 4 20.61 14.64 8.15
C GLU A 4 21.07 16.03 7.68
N ASP A 5 20.29 16.70 6.81
CA ASP A 5 20.56 18.05 6.29
C ASP A 5 19.86 19.17 7.08
N GLY A 6 19.15 18.84 8.15
CA GLY A 6 18.43 19.78 9.01
C GLY A 6 17.10 20.28 8.44
N LEU A 7 16.56 19.60 7.42
CA LEU A 7 15.23 19.86 6.88
C LEU A 7 14.17 19.11 7.69
N SER A 8 12.98 19.68 7.81
CA SER A 8 11.87 19.00 8.48
C SER A 8 11.36 17.83 7.66
N LEU A 9 11.29 16.65 8.27
CA LEU A 9 10.71 15.48 7.62
C LEU A 9 9.23 15.70 7.26
N PRO A 10 8.76 15.19 6.10
CA PRO A 10 7.35 15.21 5.77
C PRO A 10 6.50 14.48 6.82
N ARG A 11 5.29 14.96 7.06
CA ARG A 11 4.36 14.38 8.04
C ARG A 11 3.55 13.26 7.43
N LEU A 12 3.60 12.10 8.07
CA LEU A 12 2.88 10.90 7.63
C LEU A 12 1.85 10.48 8.67
N ALA A 13 0.58 10.41 8.29
CA ALA A 13 -0.43 9.75 9.11
C ALA A 13 -0.48 8.26 8.78
N ALA A 14 -0.17 7.42 9.76
CA ALA A 14 -0.20 5.96 9.65
C ALA A 14 -1.50 5.41 10.25
N ILE A 15 -2.40 4.94 9.40
CA ILE A 15 -3.65 4.28 9.80
C ILE A 15 -3.32 2.89 10.34
N ASP A 16 -3.63 2.69 11.62
CA ASP A 16 -3.38 1.43 12.32
C ASP A 16 -4.48 0.40 12.12
N CYS A 17 -4.25 -0.52 11.21
CA CYS A 17 -5.09 -1.72 11.06
C CYS A 17 -4.51 -2.95 11.78
N GLY A 18 -3.44 -2.80 12.54
CA GLY A 18 -2.66 -3.86 13.17
C GLY A 18 -1.18 -3.81 12.76
N VAL A 19 -0.59 -2.61 12.80
CA VAL A 19 0.73 -2.30 12.25
C VAL A 19 1.85 -3.08 12.95
N LYS A 20 2.76 -3.63 12.17
CA LYS A 20 4.01 -4.20 12.69
C LYS A 20 5.00 -3.11 13.05
N HIS A 21 5.65 -3.24 14.21
CA HIS A 21 6.66 -2.28 14.69
C HIS A 21 7.78 -2.01 13.67
N ASN A 22 8.15 -3.00 12.86
CA ASN A 22 9.22 -2.82 11.88
C ASN A 22 8.79 -1.88 10.73
N ILE A 23 7.52 -1.88 10.35
CA ILE A 23 6.97 -0.90 9.40
C ILE A 23 7.12 0.52 9.98
N LEU A 24 6.73 0.71 11.24
CA LEU A 24 6.88 2.02 11.89
C LEU A 24 8.35 2.47 11.94
N ARG A 25 9.30 1.55 12.19
CA ARG A 25 10.72 1.86 12.15
C ARG A 25 11.17 2.36 10.78
N GLU A 26 10.77 1.66 9.70
CA GLU A 26 11.08 2.07 8.33
C GLU A 26 10.47 3.44 7.98
N LEU A 27 9.22 3.68 8.39
CA LEU A 27 8.56 4.96 8.16
C LEU A 27 9.20 6.10 8.98
N CYS A 28 9.54 5.86 10.25
CA CYS A 28 10.14 6.90 11.11
C CYS A 28 11.56 7.32 10.70
N THR A 29 12.25 6.57 9.84
CA THR A 29 13.52 7.01 9.25
C THR A 29 13.35 8.02 8.12
N ARG A 30 12.13 8.15 7.56
CA ARG A 30 11.81 8.94 6.37
C ARG A 30 10.78 10.03 6.62
N PHE A 31 9.97 9.88 7.67
CA PHE A 31 8.81 10.73 7.95
C PHE A 31 8.68 11.06 9.43
N GLU A 32 8.05 12.19 9.71
CA GLU A 32 7.47 12.44 11.03
C GLU A 32 6.11 11.74 11.10
N VAL A 33 6.05 10.63 11.86
CA VAL A 33 4.88 9.73 11.83
C VAL A 33 3.93 10.01 12.98
N VAL A 34 2.65 10.22 12.66
CA VAL A 34 1.55 10.10 13.63
C VAL A 34 0.81 8.79 13.42
N TRP A 35 0.48 8.14 14.51
CA TRP A 35 -0.22 6.86 14.52
C TRP A 35 -1.71 7.10 14.78
N CYS A 36 -2.57 6.78 13.81
CA CYS A 36 -4.00 7.05 13.84
C CYS A 36 -4.81 5.76 13.94
N PRO A 37 -5.88 5.72 14.74
CA PRO A 37 -6.84 4.62 14.74
C PRO A 37 -7.44 4.37 13.35
N ALA A 38 -7.78 3.11 13.04
CA ALA A 38 -8.31 2.72 11.72
C ALA A 38 -9.69 3.37 11.40
N ASP A 39 -10.44 3.74 12.39
CA ASP A 39 -11.76 4.37 12.30
C ASP A 39 -11.73 5.91 12.30
N MET A 40 -10.54 6.51 12.42
CA MET A 40 -10.39 7.97 12.42
C MET A 40 -10.63 8.54 11.01
N PRO A 41 -11.57 9.49 10.83
CA PRO A 41 -11.81 10.10 9.53
C PRO A 41 -10.69 11.06 9.12
N LEU A 42 -10.48 11.22 7.81
CA LEU A 42 -9.40 12.07 7.27
C LEU A 42 -9.52 13.51 7.75
N GLU A 43 -10.73 14.03 7.89
CA GLU A 43 -10.98 15.41 8.32
C GLU A 43 -10.46 15.66 9.75
N GLU A 44 -10.56 14.66 10.62
CA GLU A 44 -10.03 14.72 11.97
C GLU A 44 -8.51 14.64 11.98
N ILE A 45 -7.95 13.71 11.22
CA ILE A 45 -6.50 13.57 11.04
C ILE A 45 -5.91 14.87 10.49
N SER A 46 -6.54 15.46 9.47
CA SER A 46 -6.05 16.68 8.82
C SER A 46 -6.14 17.90 9.73
N ARG A 47 -7.22 18.01 10.52
CA ARG A 47 -7.40 19.10 11.49
C ARG A 47 -6.33 19.07 12.58
N ASP A 48 -6.03 17.89 13.10
CA ASP A 48 -5.22 17.73 14.31
C ASP A 48 -3.73 17.59 13.99
N TRP A 49 -3.39 17.13 12.78
CA TRP A 49 -2.02 16.83 12.39
C TRP A 49 -1.56 17.44 11.06
N ALA A 50 -2.48 17.72 10.13
CA ALA A 50 -2.17 18.20 8.78
C ALA A 50 -1.06 17.38 8.08
N PRO A 51 -1.29 16.09 7.80
CA PRO A 51 -0.29 15.22 7.19
C PRO A 51 -0.08 15.56 5.72
N ASP A 52 1.15 15.35 5.23
CA ASP A 52 1.54 15.47 3.83
C ASP A 52 1.23 14.18 3.04
N ALA A 53 1.14 13.06 3.74
CA ALA A 53 0.86 11.75 3.15
C ALA A 53 0.12 10.83 4.12
N LEU A 54 -0.49 9.77 3.59
CA LEU A 54 -1.19 8.76 4.35
C LEU A 54 -0.61 7.37 4.09
N PHE A 55 -0.50 6.57 5.14
CA PHE A 55 -0.09 5.18 5.07
C PHE A 55 -1.15 4.25 5.64
N ALA A 56 -1.52 3.20 4.90
CA ALA A 56 -2.40 2.15 5.40
C ALA A 56 -1.61 0.91 5.77
N SER A 57 -1.65 0.56 7.05
CA SER A 57 -0.84 -0.55 7.57
C SER A 57 -1.37 -1.93 7.17
N ASN A 58 -0.52 -2.92 7.40
CA ASN A 58 -0.95 -4.30 7.50
C ASN A 58 -1.92 -4.49 8.67
N GLY A 59 -2.65 -5.59 8.67
CA GLY A 59 -3.53 -5.96 9.77
C GLY A 59 -4.14 -7.35 9.59
N PRO A 60 -4.78 -7.87 10.64
CA PRO A 60 -5.48 -9.14 10.59
C PRO A 60 -6.92 -8.99 10.06
N GLY A 61 -7.51 -10.11 9.70
CA GLY A 61 -8.94 -10.22 9.42
C GLY A 61 -9.29 -10.25 7.95
N ASP A 62 -10.60 -10.14 7.70
CA ASP A 62 -11.19 -10.07 6.37
C ASP A 62 -11.30 -8.59 5.95
N PRO A 63 -10.70 -8.17 4.84
CA PRO A 63 -10.76 -6.77 4.40
C PRO A 63 -12.17 -6.30 4.05
N ALA A 64 -13.07 -7.22 3.70
CA ALA A 64 -14.47 -6.92 3.39
C ALA A 64 -15.38 -6.88 4.64
N HIS A 65 -14.86 -7.22 5.83
CA HIS A 65 -15.67 -7.24 7.05
C HIS A 65 -16.10 -5.82 7.47
N PRO A 66 -17.40 -5.61 7.83
CA PRO A 66 -17.87 -4.31 8.32
C PRO A 66 -17.14 -3.87 9.60
N GLY A 67 -16.93 -2.57 9.76
CA GLY A 67 -16.30 -1.96 10.95
C GLY A 67 -15.08 -1.12 10.58
N ALA A 68 -14.05 -1.12 11.43
CA ALA A 68 -12.85 -0.28 11.30
C ALA A 68 -12.18 -0.39 9.92
N ALA A 69 -12.18 -1.58 9.28
CA ALA A 69 -11.70 -1.74 7.91
C ALA A 69 -12.50 -0.92 6.88
N THR A 70 -13.83 -0.80 7.08
CA THR A 70 -14.68 0.03 6.22
C THR A 70 -14.37 1.51 6.40
N ASP A 71 -14.11 1.96 7.62
CA ASP A 71 -13.80 3.35 7.92
C ASP A 71 -12.41 3.72 7.38
N ALA A 72 -11.40 2.87 7.62
CA ALA A 72 -10.08 3.01 7.02
C ALA A 72 -10.15 3.12 5.49
N ARG A 73 -10.96 2.26 4.83
CA ARG A 73 -11.16 2.31 3.37
C ARG A 73 -11.74 3.65 2.92
N ARG A 74 -12.68 4.24 3.66
CA ARG A 74 -13.26 5.56 3.35
C ARG A 74 -12.24 6.67 3.52
N THR A 75 -11.46 6.63 4.59
CA THR A 75 -10.38 7.59 4.86
C THR A 75 -9.33 7.56 3.74
N LEU A 76 -8.88 6.37 3.34
CA LEU A 76 -7.96 6.18 2.20
C LEU A 76 -8.54 6.72 0.89
N ALA A 77 -9.79 6.39 0.58
CA ALA A 77 -10.45 6.86 -0.63
C ALA A 77 -10.57 8.40 -0.65
N THR A 78 -10.84 9.01 0.49
CA THR A 78 -10.92 10.48 0.59
C THR A 78 -9.55 11.11 0.37
N ALA A 79 -8.48 10.57 0.95
CA ALA A 79 -7.11 11.04 0.76
C ALA A 79 -6.69 10.97 -0.72
N VAL A 80 -6.94 9.83 -1.38
CA VAL A 80 -6.65 9.63 -2.81
C VAL A 80 -7.40 10.64 -3.67
N ARG A 81 -8.71 10.86 -3.44
CA ARG A 81 -9.49 11.85 -4.20
C ARG A 81 -8.95 13.27 -4.03
N GLN A 82 -8.46 13.61 -2.85
CA GLN A 82 -7.81 14.91 -2.59
C GLN A 82 -6.41 15.03 -3.19
N GLY A 83 -5.87 13.96 -3.82
CA GLY A 83 -4.55 13.96 -4.41
C GLY A 83 -3.41 13.75 -3.41
N MET A 84 -3.72 13.39 -2.17
CA MET A 84 -2.72 13.10 -1.14
C MET A 84 -1.94 11.83 -1.51
N PRO A 85 -0.60 11.80 -1.35
CA PRO A 85 0.20 10.59 -1.49
C PRO A 85 -0.26 9.49 -0.53
N VAL A 86 -0.47 8.27 -1.05
CA VAL A 86 -0.92 7.13 -0.25
C VAL A 86 -0.12 5.86 -0.57
N MET A 87 0.35 5.17 0.48
CA MET A 87 0.90 3.82 0.38
C MET A 87 0.11 2.84 1.24
N GLY A 88 -0.16 1.64 0.72
CA GLY A 88 -0.83 0.58 1.47
C GLY A 88 -0.03 -0.73 1.47
N ILE A 89 0.10 -1.37 2.65
CA ILE A 89 0.78 -2.66 2.82
C ILE A 89 -0.21 -3.71 3.31
N CYS A 90 -0.21 -4.88 2.68
CA CYS A 90 -0.95 -6.09 3.04
C CYS A 90 -2.47 -5.80 3.18
N LEU A 91 -3.01 -5.63 4.39
CA LEU A 91 -4.41 -5.22 4.55
C LEU A 91 -4.69 -3.87 3.90
N GLY A 92 -3.76 -2.90 4.00
CA GLY A 92 -3.88 -1.60 3.33
C GLY A 92 -3.99 -1.73 1.81
N HIS A 93 -3.27 -2.66 1.18
CA HIS A 93 -3.43 -2.99 -0.24
C HIS A 93 -4.85 -3.52 -0.54
N GLN A 94 -5.35 -4.44 0.29
CA GLN A 94 -6.68 -5.02 0.10
C GLN A 94 -7.79 -3.97 0.26
N LEU A 95 -7.66 -3.07 1.24
CA LEU A 95 -8.59 -1.95 1.44
C LEU A 95 -8.61 -0.98 0.26
N MET A 96 -7.44 -0.69 -0.31
CA MET A 96 -7.32 0.13 -1.52
C MET A 96 -7.92 -0.59 -2.74
N GLY A 97 -7.69 -1.91 -2.88
CA GLY A 97 -8.33 -2.71 -3.91
C GLY A 97 -9.87 -2.67 -3.83
N LEU A 98 -10.43 -2.84 -2.63
CA LEU A 98 -11.87 -2.69 -2.40
C LEU A 98 -12.36 -1.27 -2.69
N ALA A 99 -11.59 -0.25 -2.36
CA ALA A 99 -11.91 1.14 -2.67
C ALA A 99 -11.89 1.43 -4.17
N ALA A 100 -11.04 0.73 -4.93
CA ALA A 100 -10.98 0.76 -6.38
C ALA A 100 -12.12 -0.01 -7.07
N GLY A 101 -13.02 -0.62 -6.31
CA GLY A 101 -14.12 -1.43 -6.83
C GLY A 101 -13.74 -2.88 -7.13
N LEU A 102 -12.55 -3.31 -6.79
CA LEU A 102 -12.14 -4.70 -6.92
C LEU A 102 -12.74 -5.55 -5.81
N ARG A 103 -12.81 -6.85 -6.05
CA ARG A 103 -13.21 -7.83 -5.03
C ARG A 103 -11.98 -8.37 -4.32
N THR A 104 -12.19 -8.86 -3.11
CA THR A 104 -11.21 -9.69 -2.40
C THR A 104 -11.75 -11.09 -2.23
N TYR A 105 -10.85 -12.06 -2.19
CA TYR A 105 -11.21 -13.46 -2.01
C TYR A 105 -10.26 -14.15 -1.03
N LYS A 106 -10.76 -15.20 -0.39
CA LYS A 106 -9.97 -15.99 0.54
C LYS A 106 -9.14 -17.02 -0.21
N LEU A 107 -7.83 -16.96 -0.06
CA LEU A 107 -6.91 -17.98 -0.56
C LEU A 107 -7.12 -19.31 0.18
N ARG A 108 -7.03 -20.42 -0.53
CA ARG A 108 -7.20 -21.75 0.06
C ARG A 108 -6.20 -22.04 1.18
N TYR A 109 -4.94 -21.64 0.99
CA TYR A 109 -3.84 -21.88 1.93
C TYR A 109 -3.23 -20.56 2.46
N GLY A 110 -3.44 -19.46 1.75
CA GLY A 110 -2.75 -18.19 1.98
C GLY A 110 -1.28 -18.24 1.55
N HIS A 111 -0.67 -17.05 1.46
CA HIS A 111 0.77 -16.94 1.24
C HIS A 111 1.46 -16.68 2.56
N ARG A 112 2.39 -17.54 2.93
CA ARG A 112 3.14 -17.47 4.18
C ARG A 112 4.59 -17.88 3.96
N GLY A 113 5.50 -17.10 4.54
CA GLY A 113 6.94 -17.35 4.47
C GLY A 113 7.71 -16.21 3.82
N SER A 114 9.03 -16.34 3.82
CA SER A 114 9.97 -15.31 3.32
C SER A 114 10.62 -15.67 1.98
N ASN A 115 9.97 -16.51 1.20
CA ASN A 115 10.48 -17.03 -0.07
C ASN A 115 9.44 -16.96 -1.21
N GLN A 116 8.57 -15.96 -1.17
CA GLN A 116 7.52 -15.78 -2.16
C GLN A 116 8.04 -14.92 -3.31
N PRO A 117 8.11 -15.46 -4.56
CA PRO A 117 8.58 -14.71 -5.69
C PRO A 117 7.46 -13.81 -6.23
N VAL A 118 7.73 -12.53 -6.35
CA VAL A 118 6.82 -11.51 -6.89
C VAL A 118 7.47 -10.84 -8.08
N MET A 119 6.78 -10.84 -9.22
CA MET A 119 7.22 -10.17 -10.44
C MET A 119 6.70 -8.72 -10.47
N ASP A 120 7.59 -7.80 -10.68
CA ASP A 120 7.28 -6.43 -11.09
C ASP A 120 7.03 -6.41 -12.60
N LEU A 121 5.81 -6.06 -13.01
CA LEU A 121 5.38 -6.12 -14.42
C LEU A 121 6.01 -5.01 -15.28
N ASP A 122 6.50 -3.91 -14.70
CA ASP A 122 7.16 -2.86 -15.48
C ASP A 122 8.62 -3.20 -15.79
N THR A 123 9.31 -3.79 -14.84
CA THR A 123 10.73 -4.08 -14.97
C THR A 123 11.02 -5.53 -15.38
N GLY A 124 10.03 -6.42 -15.23
CA GLY A 124 10.19 -7.87 -15.41
C GLY A 124 11.07 -8.53 -14.32
N ARG A 125 11.46 -7.79 -13.30
CA ARG A 125 12.27 -8.34 -12.19
C ARG A 125 11.42 -9.15 -11.25
N VAL A 126 11.99 -10.23 -10.72
CA VAL A 126 11.39 -11.04 -9.66
C VAL A 126 12.09 -10.71 -8.34
N HIS A 127 11.31 -10.28 -7.37
CA HIS A 127 11.76 -10.03 -5.99
C HIS A 127 11.36 -11.21 -5.12
N ILE A 128 12.25 -11.63 -4.22
CA ILE A 128 11.88 -12.57 -3.18
C ILE A 128 11.30 -11.77 -2.02
N THR A 129 10.07 -12.11 -1.62
CA THR A 129 9.30 -11.34 -0.66
C THR A 129 8.90 -12.15 0.56
N SER A 130 8.63 -11.46 1.66
CA SER A 130 8.01 -12.03 2.85
C SER A 130 6.50 -11.79 2.80
N GLN A 131 5.71 -12.83 3.04
CA GLN A 131 4.26 -12.74 2.98
C GLN A 131 3.61 -13.44 4.18
N ASN A 132 2.48 -12.93 4.62
CA ASN A 132 1.63 -13.54 5.64
C ASN A 132 0.19 -13.03 5.50
N HIS A 133 -0.52 -13.52 4.47
CA HIS A 133 -1.90 -13.14 4.23
C HIS A 133 -2.76 -14.33 3.80
N GLY A 134 -4.06 -14.25 4.11
CA GLY A 134 -5.05 -15.26 3.74
C GLY A 134 -6.09 -14.76 2.73
N PHE A 135 -6.07 -13.48 2.40
CA PHE A 135 -6.92 -12.86 1.41
C PHE A 135 -6.07 -12.20 0.34
N ALA A 136 -6.63 -12.07 -0.86
CA ALA A 136 -6.00 -11.40 -1.99
C ALA A 136 -7.02 -10.56 -2.74
N VAL A 137 -6.53 -9.57 -3.48
CA VAL A 137 -7.33 -8.77 -4.41
C VAL A 137 -7.51 -9.57 -5.71
N GLU A 138 -8.72 -9.60 -6.24
CA GLU A 138 -9.03 -10.28 -7.50
C GLU A 138 -8.42 -9.50 -8.68
N ASP A 139 -7.81 -10.23 -9.61
CA ASP A 139 -7.32 -9.65 -10.85
C ASP A 139 -8.52 -9.14 -11.69
N PRO A 140 -8.56 -7.84 -12.03
CA PRO A 140 -9.69 -7.26 -12.75
C PRO A 140 -9.92 -7.88 -14.13
N VAL A 141 -8.88 -8.43 -14.76
CA VAL A 141 -8.97 -9.08 -16.06
C VAL A 141 -9.37 -10.54 -15.92
N GLN A 142 -8.72 -11.28 -15.04
CA GLN A 142 -9.02 -12.70 -14.82
C GLN A 142 -10.35 -12.91 -14.09
N GLY A 143 -10.69 -12.04 -13.13
CA GLY A 143 -11.94 -12.11 -12.39
C GLY A 143 -13.19 -11.92 -13.28
N MET A 144 -13.04 -11.23 -14.43
CA MET A 144 -14.08 -11.15 -15.46
C MET A 144 -14.25 -12.43 -16.29
N LEU A 145 -13.21 -13.26 -16.38
CA LEU A 145 -13.16 -14.44 -17.25
C LEU A 145 -13.57 -15.74 -16.55
N ALA A 146 -13.35 -15.85 -15.24
CA ALA A 146 -13.75 -17.01 -14.44
C ALA A 146 -13.85 -16.65 -12.95
N PRO A 147 -14.83 -17.17 -12.21
CA PRO A 147 -14.87 -17.03 -10.76
C PRO A 147 -13.65 -17.73 -10.14
N HIS A 148 -13.03 -17.08 -9.18
CA HIS A 148 -11.82 -17.62 -8.52
C HIS A 148 -12.15 -18.94 -7.78
N PRO A 149 -11.39 -20.03 -8.00
CA PRO A 149 -11.74 -21.37 -7.48
C PRO A 149 -11.59 -21.51 -5.96
N SER A 150 -11.05 -20.55 -5.24
CA SER A 150 -10.62 -20.71 -3.85
C SER A 150 -11.55 -20.13 -2.77
N GLY A 151 -12.75 -19.66 -3.08
CA GLY A 151 -13.68 -19.27 -2.02
C GLY A 151 -14.63 -18.13 -2.35
N ALA A 152 -15.42 -17.74 -1.35
CA ALA A 152 -16.34 -16.61 -1.47
C ALA A 152 -15.55 -15.32 -1.69
N CYS A 153 -15.90 -14.60 -2.75
CA CYS A 153 -15.43 -13.23 -2.97
C CYS A 153 -16.38 -12.26 -2.25
N SER A 154 -15.85 -11.12 -1.83
CA SER A 154 -16.69 -9.97 -1.49
C SER A 154 -17.47 -9.50 -2.74
N ASP A 155 -18.63 -8.92 -2.53
CA ASP A 155 -19.32 -8.25 -3.63
C ASP A 155 -18.44 -7.12 -4.19
N ALA A 156 -18.49 -6.94 -5.52
CA ALA A 156 -17.83 -5.80 -6.14
C ALA A 156 -18.45 -4.50 -5.56
N SER A 157 -17.60 -3.60 -5.11
CA SER A 157 -18.02 -2.28 -4.64
C SER A 157 -17.91 -1.27 -5.78
N ASP A 158 -18.55 -0.12 -5.62
CA ASP A 158 -18.28 1.01 -6.51
C ASP A 158 -16.83 1.48 -6.34
N ASN A 159 -16.22 1.96 -7.42
CA ASN A 159 -14.90 2.61 -7.35
C ASN A 159 -15.03 3.97 -6.64
N ILE A 160 -14.83 3.96 -5.32
CA ILE A 160 -14.90 5.15 -4.49
C ILE A 160 -13.58 5.94 -4.45
N LEU A 161 -12.50 5.41 -5.05
CA LEU A 161 -11.25 6.16 -5.24
C LEU A 161 -11.43 7.27 -6.27
N GLY A 162 -12.28 7.06 -7.28
CA GLY A 162 -12.41 7.94 -8.43
C GLY A 162 -11.09 8.07 -9.21
N ALA A 163 -10.28 7.01 -9.24
CA ALA A 163 -8.96 6.96 -9.86
C ALA A 163 -8.83 5.70 -10.72
N GLU A 164 -8.03 5.77 -11.76
CA GLU A 164 -7.63 4.62 -12.56
C GLU A 164 -6.45 3.91 -11.88
N PHE A 165 -6.38 2.59 -12.07
CA PHE A 165 -5.30 1.77 -11.50
C PHE A 165 -4.84 0.70 -12.48
N ARG A 166 -3.66 0.15 -12.22
CA ARG A 166 -3.12 -1.03 -12.90
C ARG A 166 -2.54 -2.02 -11.89
N VAL A 167 -2.54 -3.28 -12.26
CA VAL A 167 -1.76 -4.29 -11.54
C VAL A 167 -0.29 -4.06 -11.84
N ARG A 168 0.50 -3.87 -10.78
CA ARG A 168 1.93 -3.65 -10.87
C ARG A 168 2.74 -4.90 -10.53
N HIS A 169 2.30 -5.62 -9.52
CA HIS A 169 3.02 -6.79 -9.01
C HIS A 169 2.11 -8.01 -9.01
N ILE A 170 2.66 -9.15 -9.39
CA ILE A 170 1.97 -10.46 -9.36
C ILE A 170 2.86 -11.51 -8.71
N ASN A 171 2.26 -12.46 -8.00
CA ASN A 171 2.96 -13.64 -7.51
C ASN A 171 3.34 -14.54 -8.68
N SER A 172 4.62 -14.89 -8.80
CA SER A 172 5.12 -15.69 -9.93
C SER A 172 4.67 -17.15 -9.86
N ASN A 173 4.18 -17.65 -8.72
CA ASN A 173 3.75 -19.03 -8.57
C ASN A 173 2.31 -19.25 -9.04
N ASP A 174 1.40 -18.30 -8.76
CA ASP A 174 -0.03 -18.51 -8.99
C ASP A 174 -0.76 -17.32 -9.63
N GLY A 175 -0.04 -16.23 -9.94
CA GLY A 175 -0.60 -15.03 -10.59
C GLY A 175 -1.44 -14.14 -9.67
N THR A 176 -1.46 -14.38 -8.37
CA THR A 176 -2.17 -13.52 -7.40
C THR A 176 -1.68 -12.08 -7.51
N VAL A 177 -2.62 -11.12 -7.46
CA VAL A 177 -2.29 -9.69 -7.44
C VAL A 177 -1.53 -9.34 -6.16
N GLU A 178 -0.35 -8.78 -6.33
CA GLU A 178 0.57 -8.45 -5.24
C GLU A 178 0.86 -6.95 -5.12
N GLY A 179 0.29 -6.13 -6.00
CA GLY A 179 0.42 -4.68 -5.94
C GLY A 179 -0.34 -3.95 -7.02
N LEU A 180 -0.79 -2.75 -6.68
CA LEU A 180 -1.51 -1.83 -7.55
C LEU A 180 -0.78 -0.48 -7.58
N ASP A 181 -0.66 0.11 -8.77
CA ASP A 181 -0.32 1.52 -8.96
C ASP A 181 -1.59 2.28 -9.39
N LEU A 182 -1.82 3.46 -8.82
CA LEU A 182 -2.82 4.38 -9.33
C LEU A 182 -2.17 5.23 -10.44
N LEU A 183 -2.88 5.42 -11.56
CA LEU A 183 -2.27 6.01 -12.76
C LEU A 183 -2.27 7.55 -12.73
N ASP A 184 -3.29 8.13 -12.11
CA ASP A 184 -3.54 9.57 -12.07
C ASP A 184 -3.43 10.17 -10.66
N LYS A 185 -2.95 9.38 -9.69
CA LYS A 185 -2.81 9.76 -8.29
C LYS A 185 -1.47 9.29 -7.72
N PRO A 186 -0.88 10.03 -6.78
CA PRO A 186 0.40 9.67 -6.17
C PRO A 186 0.22 8.54 -5.13
N ALA A 187 -0.27 7.38 -5.58
CA ALA A 187 -0.57 6.28 -4.68
C ALA A 187 -0.23 4.92 -5.29
N PHE A 188 0.24 4.01 -4.44
CA PHE A 188 0.48 2.62 -4.78
C PHE A 188 0.32 1.70 -3.57
N THR A 189 0.18 0.41 -3.84
CA THR A 189 -0.02 -0.59 -2.79
C THR A 189 0.73 -1.88 -3.08
N ILE A 190 1.09 -2.61 -2.02
CA ILE A 190 1.74 -3.92 -2.09
C ILE A 190 1.12 -4.89 -1.09
N GLN A 191 1.00 -6.15 -1.50
CA GLN A 191 0.43 -7.22 -0.67
C GLN A 191 1.46 -7.82 0.27
N PHE A 192 2.72 -7.84 -0.12
CA PHE A 192 3.84 -8.41 0.64
C PHE A 192 4.41 -7.41 1.65
N HIS A 193 5.38 -7.89 2.45
CA HIS A 193 5.97 -7.13 3.56
C HIS A 193 7.40 -6.68 3.23
N PRO A 194 7.60 -5.42 2.77
CA PRO A 194 8.92 -4.89 2.44
C PRO A 194 9.80 -4.65 3.68
N GLU A 195 9.19 -4.55 4.86
CA GLU A 195 9.84 -4.36 6.15
C GLU A 195 10.40 -5.65 6.74
N ALA A 196 10.40 -6.76 6.01
CA ALA A 196 10.71 -8.09 6.53
C ALA A 196 12.03 -8.13 7.33
N CYS A 197 11.95 -8.55 8.58
CA CYS A 197 13.10 -8.76 9.45
C CYS A 197 12.77 -9.87 10.48
N PRO A 198 13.47 -11.01 10.46
CA PRO A 198 14.38 -11.48 9.40
C PRO A 198 13.64 -11.77 8.09
N GLY A 199 14.30 -11.52 6.98
CA GLY A 199 13.73 -11.80 5.65
C GLY A 199 14.49 -11.15 4.52
N PRO A 200 14.03 -11.34 3.27
CA PRO A 200 14.63 -10.71 2.12
C PRO A 200 14.42 -9.19 2.16
N HIS A 201 15.43 -8.45 1.71
CA HIS A 201 15.41 -6.98 1.66
C HIS A 201 15.17 -6.43 0.23
N ASP A 202 14.87 -7.29 -0.73
CA ASP A 202 14.66 -6.93 -2.14
C ASP A 202 13.56 -5.88 -2.32
N ALA A 203 12.60 -5.85 -1.40
CA ALA A 203 11.44 -4.95 -1.45
C ALA A 203 11.60 -3.66 -0.60
N SER A 204 12.67 -3.53 0.17
CA SER A 204 12.89 -2.33 1.03
C SER A 204 12.92 -1.01 0.24
N PRO A 205 13.40 -0.95 -1.04
CA PRO A 205 13.34 0.29 -1.83
C PRO A 205 11.93 0.84 -2.08
N LEU A 206 10.88 0.08 -1.78
CA LEU A 206 9.50 0.59 -1.91
C LEU A 206 9.16 1.67 -0.88
N PHE A 207 9.82 1.71 0.28
CA PHE A 207 9.71 2.83 1.21
C PHE A 207 10.38 4.09 0.65
N ASP A 208 11.51 3.95 -0.03
CA ASP A 208 12.21 5.06 -0.68
C ASP A 208 11.37 5.60 -1.86
N ARG A 209 10.75 4.71 -2.65
CA ARG A 209 9.77 5.09 -3.66
C ARG A 209 8.64 5.93 -3.07
N PHE A 210 8.12 5.55 -1.91
CA PHE A 210 7.05 6.32 -1.26
C PHE A 210 7.54 7.69 -0.81
N GLN A 211 8.71 7.77 -0.19
CA GLN A 211 9.34 9.04 0.18
C GLN A 211 9.52 9.96 -1.03
N GLN A 212 10.00 9.42 -2.16
CA GLN A 212 10.15 10.18 -3.39
C GLN A 212 8.80 10.71 -3.91
N ILE A 213 7.75 9.89 -3.93
CA ILE A 213 6.40 10.34 -4.34
C ILE A 213 5.91 11.50 -3.45
N VAL A 214 6.16 11.44 -2.15
CA VAL A 214 5.79 12.52 -1.22
C VAL A 214 6.61 13.78 -1.50
N ALA A 215 7.93 13.65 -1.68
CA ALA A 215 8.80 14.78 -2.00
C ALA A 215 8.41 15.47 -3.32
N GLU A 216 8.13 14.71 -4.36
CA GLU A 216 7.63 15.22 -5.65
C GLU A 216 6.29 15.95 -5.48
N HIS A 217 5.38 15.41 -4.69
CA HIS A 217 4.09 16.04 -4.40
C HIS A 217 4.24 17.39 -3.69
N LEU A 218 5.18 17.50 -2.77
CA LEU A 218 5.48 18.74 -2.03
C LEU A 218 6.29 19.74 -2.85
N GLY A 219 6.80 19.37 -4.04
CA GLY A 219 7.68 20.22 -4.86
C GLY A 219 9.06 20.44 -4.24
N SER A 220 9.54 19.50 -3.43
CA SER A 220 10.81 19.59 -2.73
C SER A 220 12.02 19.42 -3.68
N PRO A 221 13.15 20.12 -3.43
CA PRO A 221 14.37 20.00 -4.24
C PRO A 221 15.00 18.60 -4.28
N GLU A 222 14.67 17.74 -3.31
CA GLU A 222 15.14 16.35 -3.25
C GLU A 222 14.63 15.48 -4.41
N ALA A 223 13.51 15.83 -5.04
CA ALA A 223 13.01 15.15 -6.23
C ALA A 223 13.99 15.19 -7.41
N GLU A 224 14.85 16.21 -7.49
CA GLU A 224 15.85 16.37 -8.55
C GLU A 224 17.12 15.53 -8.34
N LEU A 225 17.48 15.18 -7.10
CA LEU A 225 18.71 14.44 -6.79
C LEU A 225 18.62 12.94 -7.14
N VAL A 226 17.47 12.32 -6.88
CA VAL A 226 17.28 10.87 -7.15
C VAL A 226 17.15 10.56 -8.64
N SER A 227 16.67 11.52 -9.46
CA SER A 227 16.55 11.36 -10.91
C SER A 227 17.92 11.35 -11.64
N ASN A 228 18.99 11.83 -11.00
CA ASN A 228 20.33 11.94 -11.60
C ASN A 228 21.27 10.76 -11.30
N GLU A 229 20.94 9.84 -10.39
CA GLU A 229 21.77 8.67 -10.09
C GLU A 229 21.43 7.41 -10.90
N GLY A 230 20.47 7.48 -11.80
CA GLY A 230 20.05 6.40 -12.71
C GLY A 230 20.61 6.51 -14.12
N GLY A 231 21.85 6.88 -14.30
CA GLY A 231 22.54 6.89 -15.59
C GLY A 231 23.55 5.74 -15.73
N PRO A 232 23.88 5.32 -16.95
CA PRO A 232 23.77 4.02 -17.62
C PRO A 232 24.65 2.91 -17.09
#